data_4f1f763ac91efca12a72fd658520adcc
#
_entry.id   4f1f763ac91efca12a72fd658520adcc
#
_cell.length_a   1.000
_cell.length_b   1.000
_cell.length_c   1.000
_cell.angle_alpha   90.00
_cell.angle_beta   90.00
_cell.angle_gamma   90.00
#
_symmetry.space_group_name_H-M   'P 1'
#
loop_
_entity.id
_entity.type
_entity.pdbx_description
1 polymer ?
#
loop_
_entity_poly.entity_id
_entity_poly.type
_entity_poly.pdbx_seq_one_letter_code
_entity_poly.pdbx_strand_id
1 'polypeptide(L)'
;GVQRTVYDRNGQVVRLIRPNEYDPETDSGDGFQFTYDAQGRVLTVLSPDGHVLQSNTYDADGRLLQRLDGVGSGVKYEYDLAGAQRRIVSMGGASQELEYDARGRITGIVDGNGSETKYLLDEWGRITGVVKADGSTERYAYNFAGDMVSSTDGEGHTTQYEYNRMGKISAIVDPTGERETYHYDGQGRLIRKTDRNGVTVELGYNLYGAPLFKKEKDGAQGDFYEYTPEGLLKCAISAGMRYAYEYDEMGRMTRKSASGRTLLALEYDKNGNKVRQIDVTGKLTGFDYDPMGQLLRLTDDGQELAAYTYNPDGTPRAVAHGPIRQEYAYDLDKNLTGLTVRSGDVLLSQTSYAYDGNGNRIRKQALDGTTLYQYDALNQLQRVDYPAYSEELFYDKAGNRARRLVGGEEELYQYDPRNRLMALTRGGVTAPFQYDNAGNLLQDDKARYSYDAFNRTVKVETFDGNVQVNRYDAEGLRHEMEENGRLVRFIFHKGEAVAEQEENSNVIRLIRGSELIARSSDSESARTYYHYASDEMGSTTHIVDESGNVQNRYAYDAWGKIEVK
;
A
#
# COMPACT_ATOMS: atom_id res chain seq x y z
N GLY A 1 -9.47 7.27 -27.00
CA GLY A 1 -8.46 8.17 -27.59
C GLY A 1 -7.54 7.41 -28.53
N VAL A 2 -6.91 8.11 -29.47
CA VAL A 2 -5.91 7.56 -30.39
C VAL A 2 -4.52 7.86 -29.86
N GLN A 3 -3.68 6.83 -29.74
CA GLN A 3 -2.26 6.95 -29.45
C GLN A 3 -1.49 6.90 -30.76
N ARG A 4 -0.49 7.77 -30.91
CA ARG A 4 0.40 7.79 -32.09
C ARG A 4 1.77 7.26 -31.71
N THR A 5 2.27 6.26 -32.45
CA THR A 5 3.62 5.74 -32.29
C THR A 5 4.41 6.02 -33.58
N VAL A 6 5.56 6.67 -33.46
CA VAL A 6 6.45 6.99 -34.57
C VAL A 6 7.69 6.09 -34.50
N TYR A 7 8.06 5.53 -35.63
CA TYR A 7 9.19 4.59 -35.76
C TYR A 7 10.30 5.18 -36.65
N ASP A 8 11.52 4.81 -36.38
CA ASP A 8 12.66 5.07 -37.28
C ASP A 8 12.70 4.06 -38.43
N ARG A 9 13.73 4.16 -39.28
CA ARG A 9 13.94 3.27 -40.41
C ARG A 9 14.26 1.81 -40.02
N ASN A 10 14.68 1.59 -38.77
CA ASN A 10 14.98 0.26 -38.22
C ASN A 10 13.76 -0.37 -37.53
N GLY A 11 12.62 0.33 -37.49
CA GLY A 11 11.40 -0.12 -36.81
C GLY A 11 11.40 0.14 -35.29
N GLN A 12 12.31 0.97 -34.79
CA GLN A 12 12.36 1.32 -33.36
C GLN A 12 11.47 2.52 -33.07
N VAL A 13 10.80 2.52 -31.91
CA VAL A 13 9.92 3.61 -31.47
C VAL A 13 10.75 4.83 -31.12
N VAL A 14 10.68 5.89 -31.88
CA VAL A 14 11.40 7.16 -31.58
C VAL A 14 10.51 8.20 -30.89
N ARG A 15 9.18 8.10 -31.04
CA ARG A 15 8.23 8.95 -30.34
C ARG A 15 6.94 8.20 -30.02
N LEU A 16 6.41 8.41 -28.82
CA LEU A 16 5.12 7.91 -28.35
C LEU A 16 4.27 9.09 -27.88
N ILE A 17 3.20 9.40 -28.61
CA ILE A 17 2.29 10.51 -28.33
C ILE A 17 1.01 9.91 -27.74
N ARG A 18 0.65 10.32 -26.53
CA ARG A 18 -0.55 9.85 -25.85
C ARG A 18 -1.80 10.56 -26.37
N PRO A 19 -3.01 10.01 -26.13
CA PRO A 19 -4.25 10.51 -26.73
C PRO A 19 -4.61 11.97 -26.45
N ASN A 20 -4.23 12.53 -25.29
CA ASN A 20 -4.47 13.95 -24.97
C ASN A 20 -3.56 14.89 -25.79
N GLU A 21 -2.32 14.46 -26.02
CA GLU A 21 -1.27 15.24 -26.67
C GLU A 21 -1.28 15.07 -28.20
N TYR A 22 -2.04 14.07 -28.71
CA TYR A 22 -2.11 13.78 -30.14
C TYR A 22 -3.14 14.67 -30.85
N ASP A 23 -2.67 15.41 -31.87
CA ASP A 23 -3.51 16.15 -32.80
C ASP A 23 -3.70 15.33 -34.11
N PRO A 24 -4.91 14.82 -34.37
CA PRO A 24 -5.19 14.03 -35.58
C PRO A 24 -5.20 14.85 -36.87
N GLU A 25 -5.39 16.18 -36.82
CA GLU A 25 -5.41 17.04 -38.02
C GLU A 25 -4.00 17.25 -38.57
N THR A 26 -3.01 17.36 -37.69
CA THR A 26 -1.59 17.54 -38.06
C THR A 26 -0.78 16.26 -38.01
N ASP A 27 -1.37 15.15 -37.55
CA ASP A 27 -0.70 13.87 -37.25
C ASP A 27 0.55 14.04 -36.36
N SER A 28 0.47 14.95 -35.39
CA SER A 28 1.59 15.35 -34.54
C SER A 28 1.19 15.56 -33.08
N GLY A 29 2.15 15.90 -32.24
CA GLY A 29 1.97 16.25 -30.85
C GLY A 29 3.23 16.01 -30.03
N ASP A 30 3.23 16.51 -28.80
CA ASP A 30 4.30 16.25 -27.87
C ASP A 30 4.18 14.84 -27.29
N GLY A 31 5.33 14.16 -27.17
CA GLY A 31 5.33 12.77 -26.73
C GLY A 31 6.67 12.35 -26.17
N PHE A 32 6.68 11.18 -25.55
CA PHE A 32 7.91 10.56 -25.09
C PHE A 32 8.85 10.32 -26.28
N GLN A 33 10.13 10.66 -26.11
CA GLN A 33 11.15 10.50 -27.15
C GLN A 33 12.17 9.45 -26.71
N PHE A 34 12.61 8.63 -27.68
CA PHE A 34 13.55 7.54 -27.43
C PHE A 34 14.74 7.68 -28.36
N THR A 35 15.95 7.48 -27.83
CA THR A 35 17.17 7.34 -28.65
C THR A 35 17.82 5.98 -28.39
N TYR A 36 18.54 5.50 -29.40
CA TYR A 36 19.13 4.16 -29.39
C TYR A 36 20.59 4.22 -29.81
N ASP A 37 21.36 3.25 -29.37
CA ASP A 37 22.70 3.00 -29.93
C ASP A 37 22.62 2.20 -31.25
N ALA A 38 23.77 1.93 -31.82
CA ALA A 38 23.87 1.19 -33.07
C ALA A 38 23.41 -0.27 -33.00
N GLN A 39 23.29 -0.83 -31.79
CA GLN A 39 22.78 -2.19 -31.53
C GLN A 39 21.29 -2.21 -31.21
N GLY A 40 20.63 -1.04 -31.15
CA GLY A 40 19.21 -0.93 -30.90
C GLY A 40 18.82 -0.91 -29.41
N ARG A 41 19.78 -0.67 -28.52
CA ARG A 41 19.52 -0.54 -27.09
C ARG A 41 19.16 0.91 -26.74
N VAL A 42 18.19 1.10 -25.84
CA VAL A 42 17.75 2.45 -25.43
C VAL A 42 18.88 3.21 -24.75
N LEU A 43 19.25 4.35 -25.29
CA LEU A 43 20.20 5.29 -24.68
C LEU A 43 19.48 6.31 -23.78
N THR A 44 18.43 6.97 -24.31
CA THR A 44 17.69 7.97 -23.55
C THR A 44 16.18 7.82 -23.74
N VAL A 45 15.44 8.19 -22.71
CA VAL A 45 14.00 8.41 -22.76
C VAL A 45 13.73 9.81 -22.21
N LEU A 46 13.07 10.64 -23.02
CA LEU A 46 12.64 11.98 -22.60
C LEU A 46 11.12 12.00 -22.40
N SER A 47 10.66 12.78 -21.47
CA SER A 47 9.25 13.13 -21.29
C SER A 47 8.74 14.04 -22.42
N PRO A 48 7.41 14.24 -22.56
CA PRO A 48 6.85 15.14 -23.56
C PRO A 48 7.36 16.58 -23.45
N ASP A 49 7.70 17.05 -22.24
CA ASP A 49 8.25 18.38 -21.95
C ASP A 49 9.79 18.42 -22.00
N GLY A 50 10.44 17.33 -22.41
CA GLY A 50 11.89 17.26 -22.68
C GLY A 50 12.78 16.92 -21.50
N HIS A 51 12.22 16.59 -20.33
CA HIS A 51 13.03 16.12 -19.19
C HIS A 51 13.55 14.70 -19.43
N VAL A 52 14.78 14.42 -18.99
CA VAL A 52 15.36 13.07 -19.05
C VAL A 52 14.70 12.18 -18.00
N LEU A 53 13.94 11.17 -18.47
CA LEU A 53 13.36 10.15 -17.59
C LEU A 53 14.32 8.99 -17.36
N GLN A 54 15.15 8.69 -18.37
CA GLN A 54 16.12 7.61 -18.34
C GLN A 54 17.28 7.88 -19.28
N SER A 55 18.49 7.64 -18.77
CA SER A 55 19.74 7.61 -19.54
C SER A 55 20.50 6.34 -19.19
N ASN A 56 20.89 5.55 -20.19
CA ASN A 56 21.56 4.27 -20.02
C ASN A 56 22.97 4.32 -20.60
N THR A 57 23.91 3.65 -19.95
CA THR A 57 25.23 3.34 -20.48
C THR A 57 25.46 1.83 -20.46
N TYR A 58 26.17 1.34 -21.47
CA TYR A 58 26.43 -0.10 -21.67
C TYR A 58 27.92 -0.36 -21.82
N ASP A 59 28.37 -1.55 -21.46
CA ASP A 59 29.71 -2.01 -21.78
C ASP A 59 29.81 -2.55 -23.22
N ALA A 60 31.01 -2.98 -23.59
CA ALA A 60 31.29 -3.53 -24.93
C ALA A 60 30.52 -4.84 -25.23
N ASP A 61 30.17 -5.60 -24.19
CA ASP A 61 29.41 -6.85 -24.27
C ASP A 61 27.88 -6.60 -24.31
N GLY A 62 27.44 -5.35 -24.16
CA GLY A 62 26.03 -4.96 -24.22
C GLY A 62 25.31 -5.00 -22.86
N ARG A 63 26.03 -5.20 -21.76
CA ARG A 63 25.43 -5.21 -20.42
C ARG A 63 25.24 -3.79 -19.93
N LEU A 64 24.12 -3.54 -19.23
CA LEU A 64 23.78 -2.23 -18.67
C LEU A 64 24.72 -1.89 -17.51
N LEU A 65 25.57 -0.88 -17.67
CA LEU A 65 26.46 -0.40 -16.60
C LEU A 65 25.79 0.59 -15.68
N GLN A 66 24.91 1.45 -16.23
CA GLN A 66 24.28 2.51 -15.47
C GLN A 66 22.94 2.90 -16.06
N ARG A 67 21.99 3.23 -15.20
CA ARG A 67 20.72 3.86 -15.55
C ARG A 67 20.47 5.02 -14.62
N LEU A 68 20.31 6.23 -15.19
CA LEU A 68 20.05 7.47 -14.45
C LEU A 68 18.82 8.18 -15.01
N ASP A 69 18.18 8.98 -14.17
CA ASP A 69 17.21 10.00 -14.59
C ASP A 69 17.87 11.39 -14.75
N GLY A 70 17.05 12.42 -15.01
CA GLY A 70 17.53 13.77 -15.29
C GLY A 70 18.12 14.53 -14.10
N VAL A 71 17.90 14.07 -12.88
CA VAL A 71 18.49 14.64 -11.65
C VAL A 71 19.69 13.84 -11.17
N GLY A 72 20.03 12.74 -11.87
CA GLY A 72 21.17 11.88 -11.54
C GLY A 72 20.83 10.77 -10.55
N SER A 73 19.55 10.57 -10.21
CA SER A 73 19.08 9.39 -9.46
C SER A 73 19.14 8.15 -10.33
N GLY A 74 19.44 7.00 -9.75
CA GLY A 74 19.47 5.75 -10.47
C GLY A 74 20.46 4.74 -9.90
N VAL A 75 20.90 3.80 -10.73
CA VAL A 75 21.71 2.67 -10.30
C VAL A 75 22.88 2.39 -11.24
N LYS A 76 23.96 1.85 -10.68
CA LYS A 76 25.12 1.24 -11.37
C LYS A 76 25.11 -0.25 -11.14
N TYR A 77 25.57 -0.99 -12.16
CA TYR A 77 25.68 -2.44 -12.14
C TYR A 77 27.14 -2.85 -12.35
N GLU A 78 27.63 -3.74 -11.52
CA GLU A 78 28.97 -4.33 -11.64
C GLU A 78 28.84 -5.83 -11.95
N TYR A 79 29.66 -6.29 -12.86
CA TYR A 79 29.64 -7.67 -13.35
C TYR A 79 30.99 -8.35 -13.11
N ASP A 80 30.99 -9.67 -12.91
CA ASP A 80 32.19 -10.45 -12.90
C ASP A 80 32.69 -10.75 -14.34
N LEU A 81 33.84 -11.41 -14.41
CA LEU A 81 34.46 -11.81 -15.68
C LEU A 81 33.59 -12.80 -16.50
N ALA A 82 32.69 -13.54 -15.84
CA ALA A 82 31.77 -14.45 -16.49
C ALA A 82 30.49 -13.76 -16.96
N GLY A 83 30.29 -12.48 -16.62
CA GLY A 83 29.12 -11.69 -16.97
C GLY A 83 27.97 -11.77 -15.98
N ALA A 84 28.14 -12.42 -14.83
CA ALA A 84 27.14 -12.40 -13.78
C ALA A 84 27.19 -11.06 -13.02
N GLN A 85 26.00 -10.49 -12.73
CA GLN A 85 25.87 -9.25 -11.97
C GLN A 85 26.29 -9.49 -10.53
N ARG A 86 27.34 -8.82 -10.07
CA ARG A 86 27.90 -8.97 -8.72
C ARG A 86 27.42 -7.92 -7.75
N ARG A 87 27.20 -6.70 -8.22
CA ARG A 87 26.83 -5.59 -7.36
C ARG A 87 25.87 -4.65 -8.05
N ILE A 88 24.94 -4.13 -7.27
CA ILE A 88 24.05 -3.02 -7.66
C ILE A 88 24.35 -1.90 -6.66
N VAL A 89 24.61 -0.69 -7.16
CA VAL A 89 24.87 0.49 -6.34
C VAL A 89 23.96 1.61 -6.79
N SER A 90 23.16 2.14 -5.87
CA SER A 90 22.35 3.34 -6.12
C SER A 90 23.25 4.58 -6.17
N MET A 91 22.75 5.66 -6.75
CA MET A 91 23.48 6.93 -6.80
C MET A 91 23.52 7.63 -5.44
N GLY A 92 22.63 7.31 -4.50
CA GLY A 92 22.65 7.77 -3.11
C GLY A 92 23.60 6.96 -2.21
N GLY A 93 24.11 5.82 -2.71
CA GLY A 93 25.12 5.01 -2.02
C GLY A 93 24.62 3.69 -1.45
N ALA A 94 23.32 3.40 -1.50
CA ALA A 94 22.80 2.09 -1.15
C ALA A 94 23.38 1.01 -2.10
N SER A 95 23.72 -0.16 -1.57
CA SER A 95 24.31 -1.22 -2.40
C SER A 95 23.80 -2.60 -2.01
N GLN A 96 23.88 -3.52 -2.96
CA GLN A 96 23.57 -4.93 -2.78
C GLN A 96 24.61 -5.77 -3.53
N GLU A 97 25.18 -6.77 -2.86
CA GLU A 97 26.10 -7.72 -3.49
C GLU A 97 25.44 -9.09 -3.62
N LEU A 98 25.73 -9.78 -4.73
CA LEU A 98 25.14 -11.05 -5.08
C LEU A 98 26.22 -12.13 -5.12
N GLU A 99 25.99 -13.26 -4.45
CA GLU A 99 26.84 -14.43 -4.48
C GLU A 99 26.21 -15.54 -5.32
N TYR A 100 27.04 -16.30 -6.04
CA TYR A 100 26.57 -17.35 -6.93
C TYR A 100 27.34 -18.64 -6.71
N ASP A 101 26.67 -19.78 -6.93
CA ASP A 101 27.33 -21.08 -7.05
C ASP A 101 27.95 -21.26 -8.45
N ALA A 102 28.64 -22.38 -8.64
CA ALA A 102 29.29 -22.72 -9.90
C ALA A 102 28.31 -22.90 -11.09
N ARG A 103 27.00 -22.99 -10.83
CA ARG A 103 25.94 -23.08 -11.85
C ARG A 103 25.29 -21.72 -12.16
N GLY A 104 25.78 -20.64 -11.55
CA GLY A 104 25.22 -19.28 -11.72
C GLY A 104 23.92 -19.04 -10.95
N ARG A 105 23.60 -19.82 -9.92
CA ARG A 105 22.42 -19.63 -9.07
C ARG A 105 22.80 -18.79 -7.85
N ILE A 106 21.96 -17.84 -7.47
CA ILE A 106 22.18 -16.98 -6.30
C ILE A 106 22.16 -17.84 -5.02
N THR A 107 23.24 -17.76 -4.24
CA THR A 107 23.43 -18.45 -2.96
C THR A 107 23.56 -17.51 -1.78
N GLY A 108 23.76 -16.20 -2.03
CA GLY A 108 23.85 -15.21 -0.98
C GLY A 108 23.54 -13.82 -1.51
N ILE A 109 23.10 -12.97 -0.58
CA ILE A 109 22.89 -11.54 -0.80
C ILE A 109 23.48 -10.82 0.40
N VAL A 110 24.37 -9.83 0.15
CA VAL A 110 24.84 -8.89 1.16
C VAL A 110 24.15 -7.55 0.91
N ASP A 111 23.46 -7.04 1.90
CA ASP A 111 22.71 -5.79 1.80
C ASP A 111 23.61 -4.55 1.97
N GLY A 112 23.04 -3.33 1.88
CA GLY A 112 23.75 -2.08 1.94
C GLY A 112 24.40 -1.78 3.31
N ASN A 113 23.99 -2.46 4.36
CA ASN A 113 24.58 -2.39 5.70
C ASN A 113 25.62 -3.50 5.97
N GLY A 114 25.83 -4.39 4.99
CA GLY A 114 26.77 -5.52 5.10
C GLY A 114 26.18 -6.77 5.75
N SER A 115 24.86 -6.84 5.94
CA SER A 115 24.18 -8.03 6.47
C SER A 115 24.01 -9.08 5.37
N GLU A 116 24.41 -10.32 5.67
CA GLU A 116 24.41 -11.42 4.73
C GLU A 116 23.22 -12.35 4.92
N THR A 117 22.49 -12.66 3.86
CA THR A 117 21.48 -13.72 3.80
C THR A 117 21.93 -14.81 2.85
N LYS A 118 21.98 -16.07 3.33
CA LYS A 118 22.39 -17.25 2.54
C LYS A 118 21.22 -18.12 2.16
N TYR A 119 21.24 -18.62 0.92
CA TYR A 119 20.25 -19.54 0.38
C TYR A 119 20.83 -20.94 0.24
N LEU A 120 20.19 -21.92 0.86
CA LEU A 120 20.50 -23.33 0.67
C LEU A 120 19.62 -23.86 -0.49
N LEU A 121 20.26 -24.39 -1.51
CA LEU A 121 19.58 -24.85 -2.71
C LEU A 121 19.66 -26.38 -2.85
N ASP A 122 18.61 -27.00 -3.36
CA ASP A 122 18.66 -28.38 -3.77
C ASP A 122 19.28 -28.54 -5.19
N GLU A 123 19.31 -29.78 -5.69
CA GLU A 123 19.89 -30.09 -6.99
C GLU A 123 19.14 -29.41 -8.16
N TRP A 124 17.85 -29.12 -7.99
CA TRP A 124 17.00 -28.42 -8.98
C TRP A 124 17.06 -26.89 -8.88
N GLY A 125 17.73 -26.34 -7.85
CA GLY A 125 17.85 -24.91 -7.60
C GLY A 125 16.70 -24.31 -6.77
N ARG A 126 15.89 -25.13 -6.11
CA ARG A 126 14.85 -24.66 -5.20
C ARG A 126 15.46 -24.33 -3.83
N ILE A 127 14.98 -23.26 -3.20
CA ILE A 127 15.44 -22.85 -1.87
C ILE A 127 14.90 -23.83 -0.83
N THR A 128 15.77 -24.59 -0.19
CA THR A 128 15.45 -25.51 0.90
C THR A 128 15.71 -24.92 2.28
N GLY A 129 16.43 -23.80 2.33
CA GLY A 129 16.66 -23.05 3.56
C GLY A 129 17.16 -21.65 3.29
N VAL A 130 16.89 -20.76 4.24
CA VAL A 130 17.39 -19.39 4.28
C VAL A 130 18.08 -19.19 5.62
N VAL A 131 19.38 -18.89 5.60
CA VAL A 131 20.13 -18.50 6.79
C VAL A 131 20.21 -16.98 6.79
N LYS A 132 19.57 -16.36 7.78
CA LYS A 132 19.52 -14.90 7.93
C LYS A 132 20.77 -14.37 8.62
N ALA A 133 20.99 -13.07 8.57
CA ALA A 133 22.16 -12.41 9.13
C ALA A 133 22.32 -12.56 10.66
N ASP A 134 21.25 -12.80 11.39
CA ASP A 134 21.24 -13.11 12.83
C ASP A 134 21.53 -14.58 13.14
N GLY A 135 21.70 -15.42 12.11
CA GLY A 135 21.90 -16.86 12.20
C GLY A 135 20.61 -17.68 12.32
N SER A 136 19.43 -17.06 12.38
CA SER A 136 18.16 -17.79 12.33
C SER A 136 17.99 -18.46 10.98
N THR A 137 17.25 -19.57 10.93
CA THR A 137 17.13 -20.39 9.73
C THR A 137 15.67 -20.74 9.46
N GLU A 138 15.20 -20.43 8.27
CA GLU A 138 13.95 -20.96 7.73
C GLU A 138 14.22 -22.19 6.85
N ARG A 139 13.28 -23.14 6.78
CA ARG A 139 13.43 -24.37 6.00
C ARG A 139 12.19 -24.65 5.17
N TYR A 140 12.41 -25.20 3.99
CA TYR A 140 11.35 -25.52 3.02
C TYR A 140 11.54 -26.95 2.48
N ALA A 141 10.47 -27.71 2.36
CA ALA A 141 10.48 -29.02 1.72
C ALA A 141 9.54 -29.05 0.53
N TYR A 142 9.89 -29.86 -0.47
CA TYR A 142 9.17 -29.94 -1.74
C TYR A 142 8.87 -31.40 -2.09
N ASN A 143 7.75 -31.63 -2.78
CA ASN A 143 7.45 -32.91 -3.39
C ASN A 143 8.17 -33.08 -4.74
N PHE A 144 8.00 -34.25 -5.38
CA PHE A 144 8.58 -34.53 -6.68
C PHE A 144 8.03 -33.63 -7.82
N ALA A 145 6.81 -33.08 -7.67
CA ALA A 145 6.25 -32.15 -8.65
C ALA A 145 6.82 -30.73 -8.54
N GLY A 146 7.58 -30.44 -7.45
CA GLY A 146 8.13 -29.11 -7.20
C GLY A 146 7.24 -28.26 -6.28
N ASP A 147 6.13 -28.77 -5.77
CA ASP A 147 5.28 -28.04 -4.87
C ASP A 147 5.88 -28.04 -3.45
N MET A 148 5.84 -26.90 -2.76
CA MET A 148 6.31 -26.77 -1.37
C MET A 148 5.34 -27.47 -0.41
N VAL A 149 5.76 -28.55 0.23
CA VAL A 149 4.92 -29.34 1.16
C VAL A 149 5.07 -28.91 2.61
N SER A 150 6.11 -28.18 2.96
CA SER A 150 6.23 -27.58 4.30
C SER A 150 7.12 -26.33 4.28
N SER A 151 6.82 -25.40 5.21
CA SER A 151 7.69 -24.29 5.60
C SER A 151 7.86 -24.29 7.12
N THR A 152 9.08 -24.09 7.58
CA THR A 152 9.44 -24.02 9.01
C THR A 152 10.08 -22.66 9.27
N ASP A 153 9.58 -21.94 10.27
CA ASP A 153 10.10 -20.63 10.66
C ASP A 153 11.36 -20.73 11.52
N GLY A 154 11.92 -19.56 11.94
CA GLY A 154 13.14 -19.49 12.75
C GLY A 154 13.01 -20.09 14.15
N GLU A 155 11.81 -20.24 14.70
CA GLU A 155 11.52 -20.88 15.98
C GLU A 155 11.27 -22.40 15.83
N GLY A 156 11.19 -22.92 14.61
CA GLY A 156 10.99 -24.33 14.32
C GLY A 156 9.51 -24.71 14.15
N HIS A 157 8.62 -23.77 14.05
CA HIS A 157 7.18 -24.03 13.83
C HIS A 157 6.94 -24.33 12.36
N THR A 158 6.27 -25.47 12.09
CA THR A 158 6.10 -25.98 10.73
C THR A 158 4.65 -25.91 10.28
N THR A 159 4.42 -25.25 9.13
CA THR A 159 3.18 -25.28 8.37
C THR A 159 3.30 -26.31 7.25
N GLN A 160 2.26 -27.14 7.05
CA GLN A 160 2.21 -28.16 6.00
C GLN A 160 1.20 -27.79 4.92
N TYR A 161 1.50 -28.15 3.67
CA TYR A 161 0.68 -27.87 2.49
C TYR A 161 0.35 -29.18 1.76
N GLU A 162 -0.91 -29.37 1.45
CA GLU A 162 -1.36 -30.49 0.63
C GLU A 162 -1.89 -30.00 -0.71
N TYR A 163 -1.71 -30.79 -1.74
CA TYR A 163 -2.09 -30.44 -3.11
C TYR A 163 -3.04 -31.46 -3.71
N ASN A 164 -3.93 -31.00 -4.55
CA ASN A 164 -4.75 -31.86 -5.38
C ASN A 164 -4.01 -32.28 -6.66
N ARG A 165 -4.65 -33.11 -7.50
CA ARG A 165 -4.07 -33.60 -8.75
C ARG A 165 -3.77 -32.48 -9.79
N MET A 166 -4.34 -31.29 -9.61
CA MET A 166 -4.12 -30.12 -10.48
C MET A 166 -2.97 -29.23 -9.98
N GLY A 167 -2.25 -29.62 -8.92
CA GLY A 167 -1.20 -28.79 -8.30
C GLY A 167 -1.75 -27.59 -7.52
N LYS A 168 -3.05 -27.61 -7.14
CA LYS A 168 -3.65 -26.55 -6.30
C LYS A 168 -3.65 -26.98 -4.85
N ILE A 169 -3.38 -26.04 -3.93
CA ILE A 169 -3.45 -26.29 -2.48
C ILE A 169 -4.84 -26.81 -2.12
N SER A 170 -4.92 -28.02 -1.61
CA SER A 170 -6.17 -28.63 -1.13
C SER A 170 -6.36 -28.50 0.37
N ALA A 171 -5.25 -28.38 1.13
CA ALA A 171 -5.28 -28.07 2.55
C ALA A 171 -4.01 -27.37 3.02
N ILE A 172 -4.16 -26.61 4.10
CA ILE A 172 -3.07 -26.05 4.89
C ILE A 172 -3.27 -26.52 6.33
N VAL A 173 -2.24 -27.14 6.90
CA VAL A 173 -2.20 -27.54 8.31
C VAL A 173 -1.19 -26.64 9.00
N ASP A 174 -1.62 -25.88 9.98
CA ASP A 174 -0.78 -24.96 10.71
C ASP A 174 0.06 -25.67 11.80
N PRO A 175 1.01 -24.99 12.46
CA PRO A 175 1.87 -25.62 13.49
C PRO A 175 1.11 -26.16 14.70
N THR A 176 -0.15 -25.78 14.93
CA THR A 176 -0.97 -26.31 16.03
C THR A 176 -1.81 -27.54 15.61
N GLY A 177 -1.76 -27.90 14.32
CA GLY A 177 -2.50 -29.02 13.75
C GLY A 177 -3.88 -28.65 13.21
N GLU A 178 -4.28 -27.37 13.29
CA GLU A 178 -5.54 -26.90 12.75
C GLU A 178 -5.51 -26.84 11.23
N ARG A 179 -6.62 -27.27 10.60
CA ARG A 179 -6.68 -27.51 9.16
C ARG A 179 -7.67 -26.58 8.46
N GLU A 180 -7.22 -26.00 7.35
CA GLU A 180 -8.04 -25.26 6.40
C GLU A 180 -8.08 -25.99 5.07
N THR A 181 -9.24 -26.10 4.40
CA THR A 181 -9.40 -26.89 3.17
C THR A 181 -9.95 -26.06 2.02
N TYR A 182 -9.55 -26.46 0.80
CA TYR A 182 -9.89 -25.77 -0.45
C TYR A 182 -10.35 -26.76 -1.51
N HIS A 183 -11.45 -26.44 -2.19
CA HIS A 183 -12.00 -27.26 -3.28
C HIS A 183 -12.11 -26.41 -4.53
N TYR A 184 -11.82 -27.02 -5.65
CA TYR A 184 -11.75 -26.36 -6.95
C TYR A 184 -12.65 -27.05 -7.96
N ASP A 185 -13.13 -26.29 -8.94
CA ASP A 185 -13.82 -26.85 -10.10
C ASP A 185 -12.83 -27.43 -11.13
N GLY A 186 -13.34 -27.96 -12.23
CA GLY A 186 -12.53 -28.57 -13.28
C GLY A 186 -11.64 -27.55 -14.05
N GLN A 187 -11.84 -26.25 -13.87
CA GLN A 187 -11.02 -25.19 -14.43
C GLN A 187 -9.98 -24.65 -13.44
N GLY A 188 -9.93 -25.21 -12.22
CA GLY A 188 -8.99 -24.82 -11.17
C GLY A 188 -9.39 -23.53 -10.41
N ARG A 189 -10.67 -23.11 -10.48
CA ARG A 189 -11.20 -21.99 -9.71
C ARG A 189 -11.69 -22.48 -8.34
N LEU A 190 -11.42 -21.71 -7.29
CA LEU A 190 -11.82 -22.02 -5.92
C LEU A 190 -13.35 -21.94 -5.78
N ILE A 191 -14.02 -23.05 -5.51
CA ILE A 191 -15.49 -23.10 -5.34
C ILE A 191 -15.93 -23.27 -3.89
N ARG A 192 -15.02 -23.71 -3.00
CA ARG A 192 -15.31 -23.87 -1.58
C ARG A 192 -14.03 -23.75 -0.75
N LYS A 193 -14.12 -22.99 0.33
CA LYS A 193 -13.12 -22.90 1.37
C LYS A 193 -13.78 -23.24 2.71
N THR A 194 -13.19 -24.14 3.50
CA THR A 194 -13.57 -24.35 4.89
C THR A 194 -12.42 -23.92 5.76
N ASP A 195 -12.65 -22.95 6.62
CA ASP A 195 -11.64 -22.42 7.53
C ASP A 195 -11.42 -23.33 8.75
N ARG A 196 -10.53 -22.93 9.63
CA ARG A 196 -10.18 -23.69 10.85
C ARG A 196 -11.27 -23.66 11.93
N ASN A 197 -12.25 -22.77 11.84
CA ASN A 197 -13.47 -22.79 12.68
C ASN A 197 -14.53 -23.76 12.13
N GLY A 198 -14.31 -24.35 10.95
CA GLY A 198 -15.28 -25.16 10.24
C GLY A 198 -16.30 -24.36 9.42
N VAL A 199 -16.15 -23.02 9.38
CA VAL A 199 -17.00 -22.16 8.55
C VAL A 199 -16.67 -22.38 7.08
N THR A 200 -17.70 -22.69 6.30
CA THR A 200 -17.54 -22.97 4.87
C THR A 200 -18.10 -21.85 4.04
N VAL A 201 -17.25 -21.30 3.18
CA VAL A 201 -17.61 -20.29 2.17
C VAL A 201 -17.63 -20.94 0.79
N GLU A 202 -18.73 -20.75 0.07
CA GLU A 202 -18.92 -21.19 -1.32
C GLU A 202 -18.77 -20.00 -2.28
N LEU A 203 -18.12 -20.25 -3.42
CA LEU A 203 -17.92 -19.29 -4.49
C LEU A 203 -18.47 -19.85 -5.80
N GLY A 204 -19.14 -19.02 -6.58
CA GLY A 204 -19.65 -19.38 -7.89
C GLY A 204 -19.17 -18.39 -8.94
N TYR A 205 -19.04 -18.87 -10.18
CA TYR A 205 -18.48 -18.11 -11.28
C TYR A 205 -19.33 -18.23 -12.53
N ASN A 206 -19.30 -17.21 -13.37
CA ASN A 206 -19.87 -17.30 -14.72
C ASN A 206 -18.90 -18.05 -15.67
N LEU A 207 -19.31 -18.20 -16.92
CA LEU A 207 -18.52 -18.92 -17.95
C LEU A 207 -17.16 -18.25 -18.24
N TYR A 208 -17.03 -16.95 -17.98
CA TYR A 208 -15.81 -16.18 -18.20
C TYR A 208 -14.89 -16.13 -16.97
N GLY A 209 -15.28 -16.76 -15.86
CA GLY A 209 -14.50 -16.80 -14.63
C GLY A 209 -14.74 -15.62 -13.66
N ALA A 210 -15.70 -14.73 -13.97
CA ALA A 210 -16.05 -13.66 -13.05
C ALA A 210 -16.94 -14.20 -11.90
N PRO A 211 -16.72 -13.77 -10.64
CA PRO A 211 -17.46 -14.27 -9.49
C PRO A 211 -18.93 -13.84 -9.55
N LEU A 212 -19.85 -14.79 -9.42
CA LEU A 212 -21.28 -14.53 -9.30
C LEU A 212 -21.73 -14.39 -7.86
N PHE A 213 -21.09 -15.11 -6.97
CA PHE A 213 -21.35 -15.03 -5.55
C PHE A 213 -20.17 -15.52 -4.71
N LYS A 214 -20.10 -15.02 -3.48
CA LYS A 214 -19.35 -15.53 -2.34
C LYS A 214 -20.33 -15.60 -1.18
N LYS A 215 -20.62 -16.78 -0.63
CA LYS A 215 -21.62 -16.93 0.43
C LYS A 215 -21.20 -17.96 1.48
N GLU A 216 -21.67 -17.78 2.69
CA GLU A 216 -21.64 -18.80 3.72
C GLU A 216 -22.55 -19.97 3.31
N LYS A 217 -22.07 -21.22 3.43
CA LYS A 217 -22.79 -22.39 2.94
C LYS A 217 -24.13 -22.61 3.64
N ASP A 218 -24.13 -22.56 4.97
CA ASP A 218 -25.29 -22.89 5.82
C ASP A 218 -25.87 -21.62 6.50
N GLY A 219 -25.40 -20.41 6.11
CA GLY A 219 -25.83 -19.13 6.65
C GLY A 219 -26.60 -18.27 5.65
N ALA A 220 -27.07 -17.12 6.13
CA ALA A 220 -27.78 -16.13 5.31
C ALA A 220 -26.84 -15.10 4.64
N GLN A 221 -25.56 -15.08 5.03
CA GLN A 221 -24.62 -14.06 4.58
C GLN A 221 -24.03 -14.40 3.21
N GLY A 222 -24.01 -13.39 2.31
CA GLY A 222 -23.43 -13.55 0.99
C GLY A 222 -23.33 -12.25 0.23
N ASP A 223 -22.35 -12.22 -0.66
CA ASP A 223 -22.12 -11.17 -1.64
C ASP A 223 -22.45 -11.73 -3.02
N PHE A 224 -23.22 -11.00 -3.84
CA PHE A 224 -23.71 -11.44 -5.14
C PHE A 224 -23.39 -10.39 -6.20
N TYR A 225 -23.07 -10.84 -7.41
CA TYR A 225 -22.58 -9.98 -8.49
C TYR A 225 -23.30 -10.27 -9.81
N GLU A 226 -23.63 -9.21 -10.53
CA GLU A 226 -24.18 -9.26 -11.89
C GLU A 226 -23.22 -8.51 -12.83
N TYR A 227 -23.13 -8.95 -14.08
CA TYR A 227 -22.22 -8.38 -15.08
C TYR A 227 -22.95 -7.93 -16.32
N THR A 228 -22.38 -6.96 -17.02
CA THR A 228 -22.81 -6.58 -18.37
C THR A 228 -22.42 -7.67 -19.37
N PRO A 229 -22.95 -7.67 -20.60
CA PRO A 229 -22.51 -8.61 -21.64
C PRO A 229 -21.01 -8.53 -21.96
N GLU A 230 -20.39 -7.37 -21.77
CA GLU A 230 -18.96 -7.11 -21.96
C GLU A 230 -18.11 -7.60 -20.79
N GLY A 231 -18.73 -8.11 -19.71
CA GLY A 231 -18.04 -8.65 -18.53
C GLY A 231 -17.72 -7.61 -17.47
N LEU A 232 -18.24 -6.39 -17.54
CA LEU A 232 -18.08 -5.37 -16.51
C LEU A 232 -19.06 -5.58 -15.35
N LEU A 233 -18.67 -5.28 -14.11
CA LEU A 233 -19.53 -5.42 -12.93
C LEU A 233 -20.71 -4.45 -13.01
N LYS A 234 -21.93 -4.98 -13.26
CA LYS A 234 -23.15 -4.20 -13.34
C LYS A 234 -23.77 -3.91 -11.99
N CYS A 235 -23.70 -4.90 -11.10
CA CYS A 235 -24.34 -4.82 -9.80
C CYS A 235 -23.58 -5.66 -8.76
N ALA A 236 -23.51 -5.16 -7.53
CA ALA A 236 -23.01 -5.88 -6.37
C ALA A 236 -24.00 -5.75 -5.21
N ILE A 237 -24.32 -6.87 -4.56
CA ILE A 237 -25.34 -6.94 -3.51
C ILE A 237 -24.74 -7.63 -2.28
N SER A 238 -24.87 -7.00 -1.12
CA SER A 238 -24.49 -7.55 0.18
C SER A 238 -25.42 -7.04 1.26
N ALA A 239 -25.88 -7.91 2.16
CA ALA A 239 -26.68 -7.56 3.35
C ALA A 239 -27.87 -6.61 3.04
N GLY A 240 -28.50 -6.75 1.87
CA GLY A 240 -29.63 -5.91 1.44
C GLY A 240 -29.22 -4.58 0.78
N MET A 241 -27.95 -4.21 0.77
CA MET A 241 -27.44 -3.09 0.00
C MET A 241 -27.13 -3.54 -1.43
N ARG A 242 -27.59 -2.74 -2.39
CA ARG A 242 -27.33 -2.95 -3.82
C ARG A 242 -26.62 -1.76 -4.42
N TYR A 243 -25.39 -1.97 -4.89
CA TYR A 243 -24.69 -1.03 -5.76
C TYR A 243 -24.98 -1.34 -7.23
N ALA A 244 -25.13 -0.30 -8.04
CA ALA A 244 -25.16 -0.40 -9.49
C ALA A 244 -24.08 0.50 -10.09
N TYR A 245 -23.48 0.01 -11.19
CA TYR A 245 -22.34 0.65 -11.85
C TYR A 245 -22.65 0.87 -13.32
N GLU A 246 -22.22 2.03 -13.84
CA GLU A 246 -22.27 2.37 -15.26
C GLU A 246 -20.85 2.65 -15.76
N TYR A 247 -20.63 2.43 -17.03
CA TYR A 247 -19.32 2.52 -17.66
C TYR A 247 -19.38 3.28 -18.97
N ASP A 248 -18.25 3.88 -19.36
CA ASP A 248 -18.07 4.41 -20.70
C ASP A 248 -17.68 3.31 -21.70
N GLU A 249 -17.53 3.67 -22.97
CA GLU A 249 -17.15 2.75 -24.05
C GLU A 249 -15.76 2.10 -23.88
N MET A 250 -14.91 2.69 -23.02
CA MET A 250 -13.59 2.16 -22.68
C MET A 250 -13.61 1.22 -21.46
N GLY A 251 -14.80 0.97 -20.88
CA GLY A 251 -14.97 0.14 -19.68
C GLY A 251 -14.58 0.83 -18.38
N ARG A 252 -14.44 2.16 -18.35
CA ARG A 252 -14.14 2.93 -17.13
C ARG A 252 -15.44 3.29 -16.42
N MET A 253 -15.51 3.10 -15.11
CA MET A 253 -16.71 3.39 -14.31
C MET A 253 -17.04 4.88 -14.33
N THR A 254 -18.22 5.22 -14.85
CA THR A 254 -18.73 6.60 -14.91
C THR A 254 -19.71 6.91 -13.79
N ARG A 255 -20.36 5.89 -13.20
CA ARG A 255 -21.31 6.09 -12.10
C ARG A 255 -21.33 4.89 -11.15
N LYS A 256 -21.45 5.20 -9.86
CA LYS A 256 -21.81 4.26 -8.79
C LYS A 256 -23.05 4.78 -8.10
N SER A 257 -24.08 3.94 -7.93
CA SER A 257 -25.33 4.30 -7.27
C SER A 257 -25.77 3.23 -6.27
N ALA A 258 -26.56 3.63 -5.28
CA ALA A 258 -27.22 2.74 -4.33
C ALA A 258 -28.68 3.18 -4.13
N SER A 259 -29.62 2.23 -4.15
CA SER A 259 -31.05 2.49 -3.94
C SER A 259 -31.60 3.64 -4.81
N GLY A 260 -31.12 3.76 -6.06
CA GLY A 260 -31.49 4.81 -7.00
C GLY A 260 -30.83 6.18 -6.78
N ARG A 261 -30.05 6.35 -5.72
CA ARG A 261 -29.25 7.56 -5.46
C ARG A 261 -27.86 7.41 -6.07
N THR A 262 -27.42 8.40 -6.83
CA THR A 262 -26.01 8.48 -7.27
C THR A 262 -25.11 8.76 -6.08
N LEU A 263 -24.12 7.90 -5.86
CA LEU A 263 -23.09 8.08 -4.85
C LEU A 263 -21.86 8.79 -5.41
N LEU A 264 -21.50 8.45 -6.65
CA LEU A 264 -20.39 9.04 -7.40
C LEU A 264 -20.72 9.07 -8.90
N ALA A 265 -20.34 10.16 -9.57
CA ALA A 265 -20.22 10.20 -11.03
C ALA A 265 -18.80 10.67 -11.40
N LEU A 266 -18.20 10.07 -12.44
CA LEU A 266 -16.81 10.25 -12.83
C LEU A 266 -16.71 10.53 -14.32
N GLU A 267 -15.81 11.43 -14.70
CA GLU A 267 -15.44 11.68 -16.09
C GLU A 267 -13.93 11.55 -16.25
N TYR A 268 -13.50 11.13 -17.42
CA TYR A 268 -12.11 10.85 -17.73
C TYR A 268 -11.65 11.58 -18.98
N ASP A 269 -10.40 11.96 -19.03
CA ASP A 269 -9.74 12.44 -20.23
C ASP A 269 -9.45 11.29 -21.22
N LYS A 270 -8.87 11.63 -22.38
CA LYS A 270 -8.51 10.64 -23.41
C LYS A 270 -7.37 9.71 -22.96
N ASN A 271 -6.51 10.14 -22.02
CA ASN A 271 -5.42 9.33 -21.43
C ASN A 271 -5.93 8.38 -20.34
N GLY A 272 -7.17 8.54 -19.87
CA GLY A 272 -7.77 7.74 -18.80
C GLY A 272 -7.61 8.34 -17.39
N ASN A 273 -7.11 9.56 -17.26
CA ASN A 273 -7.07 10.25 -15.98
C ASN A 273 -8.48 10.72 -15.60
N LYS A 274 -8.84 10.60 -14.32
CA LYS A 274 -10.10 11.12 -13.79
C LYS A 274 -10.03 12.65 -13.72
N VAL A 275 -10.80 13.33 -14.57
CA VAL A 275 -10.81 14.80 -14.64
C VAL A 275 -11.95 15.43 -13.83
N ARG A 276 -13.04 14.70 -13.56
CA ARG A 276 -14.18 15.18 -12.76
C ARG A 276 -14.72 14.09 -11.86
N GLN A 277 -15.13 14.48 -10.68
CA GLN A 277 -15.84 13.63 -9.72
C GLN A 277 -16.99 14.43 -9.13
N ILE A 278 -18.21 13.92 -9.28
CA ILE A 278 -19.39 14.46 -8.61
C ILE A 278 -19.74 13.48 -7.49
N ASP A 279 -19.81 13.97 -6.28
CA ASP A 279 -20.11 13.17 -5.09
C ASP A 279 -21.62 13.10 -4.78
N VAL A 280 -21.96 12.44 -3.70
CA VAL A 280 -23.34 12.22 -3.25
C VAL A 280 -24.11 13.51 -2.92
N THR A 281 -23.41 14.63 -2.69
CA THR A 281 -24.01 15.98 -2.46
C THR A 281 -24.27 16.72 -3.76
N GLY A 282 -23.80 16.20 -4.90
CA GLY A 282 -23.85 16.84 -6.20
C GLY A 282 -22.72 17.83 -6.46
N LYS A 283 -21.74 17.93 -5.55
CA LYS A 283 -20.58 18.82 -5.69
C LYS A 283 -19.55 18.24 -6.64
N LEU A 284 -18.90 19.14 -7.40
CA LEU A 284 -17.93 18.79 -8.41
C LEU A 284 -16.49 19.02 -7.90
N THR A 285 -15.70 17.94 -7.88
CA THR A 285 -14.24 18.03 -7.75
C THR A 285 -13.60 17.85 -9.13
N GLY A 286 -12.79 18.81 -9.57
CA GLY A 286 -12.05 18.79 -10.84
C GLY A 286 -10.58 18.44 -10.62
N PHE A 287 -9.93 17.81 -11.61
CA PHE A 287 -8.54 17.38 -11.57
C PHE A 287 -7.86 17.74 -12.90
N ASP A 288 -6.74 18.45 -12.84
CA ASP A 288 -5.92 18.78 -13.99
C ASP A 288 -4.58 18.07 -13.88
N TYR A 289 -4.08 17.56 -15.00
CA TYR A 289 -2.87 16.75 -15.06
C TYR A 289 -1.87 17.32 -16.07
N ASP A 290 -0.59 17.07 -15.81
CA ASP A 290 0.47 17.32 -16.77
C ASP A 290 0.52 16.21 -17.86
N PRO A 291 1.35 16.36 -18.91
CA PRO A 291 1.53 15.34 -19.92
C PRO A 291 2.13 14.03 -19.39
N MET A 292 2.70 13.99 -18.19
CA MET A 292 3.15 12.80 -17.50
C MET A 292 2.02 12.05 -16.78
N GLY A 293 0.84 12.69 -16.62
CA GLY A 293 -0.28 12.18 -15.84
C GLY A 293 -0.16 12.48 -14.34
N GLN A 294 0.70 13.42 -13.96
CA GLN A 294 0.84 13.89 -12.59
C GLN A 294 -0.22 14.96 -12.31
N LEU A 295 -0.85 14.91 -11.13
CA LEU A 295 -1.89 15.85 -10.72
C LEU A 295 -1.29 17.24 -10.49
N LEU A 296 -1.69 18.25 -11.28
CA LEU A 296 -1.23 19.64 -11.13
C LEU A 296 -2.15 20.45 -10.24
N ARG A 297 -3.46 20.24 -10.37
CA ARG A 297 -4.46 21.05 -9.70
C ARG A 297 -5.69 20.25 -9.35
N LEU A 298 -6.26 20.58 -8.20
CA LEU A 298 -7.55 20.09 -7.75
C LEU A 298 -8.46 21.30 -7.50
N THR A 299 -9.67 21.24 -8.03
CA THR A 299 -10.69 22.28 -7.83
C THR A 299 -11.92 21.71 -7.12
N ASP A 300 -12.63 22.54 -6.35
CA ASP A 300 -13.92 22.21 -5.76
C ASP A 300 -14.95 23.25 -6.16
N ASP A 301 -16.01 22.84 -6.88
CA ASP A 301 -16.99 23.72 -7.55
C ASP A 301 -16.33 24.85 -8.37
N GLY A 302 -15.22 24.55 -9.06
CA GLY A 302 -14.50 25.47 -9.93
C GLY A 302 -13.51 26.40 -9.22
N GLN A 303 -13.45 26.38 -7.88
CA GLN A 303 -12.41 27.10 -7.12
C GLN A 303 -11.20 26.21 -6.91
N GLU A 304 -9.99 26.75 -7.06
CA GLU A 304 -8.76 26.00 -6.78
C GLU A 304 -8.69 25.67 -5.29
N LEU A 305 -8.57 24.37 -4.98
CA LEU A 305 -8.44 23.87 -3.63
C LEU A 305 -7.01 23.41 -3.34
N ALA A 306 -6.33 22.80 -4.33
CA ALA A 306 -4.94 22.36 -4.19
C ALA A 306 -4.16 22.51 -5.50
N ALA A 307 -2.86 22.80 -5.37
CA ALA A 307 -1.89 22.86 -6.46
C ALA A 307 -0.65 22.02 -6.11
N TYR A 308 -0.11 21.33 -7.12
CA TYR A 308 1.01 20.41 -7.01
C TYR A 308 2.15 20.84 -7.92
N THR A 309 3.37 20.68 -7.46
CA THR A 309 4.57 20.84 -8.28
C THR A 309 5.49 19.66 -8.09
N TYR A 310 6.23 19.30 -9.13
CA TYR A 310 7.08 18.11 -9.16
C TYR A 310 8.51 18.48 -9.54
N ASN A 311 9.44 17.66 -9.12
CA ASN A 311 10.81 17.66 -9.60
C ASN A 311 10.85 16.97 -10.99
N PRO A 312 11.92 17.19 -11.79
CA PRO A 312 12.06 16.57 -13.10
C PRO A 312 12.05 15.03 -13.09
N ASP A 313 12.34 14.40 -11.96
CA ASP A 313 12.30 12.95 -11.72
C ASP A 313 10.94 12.41 -11.31
N GLY A 314 9.93 13.29 -11.25
CA GLY A 314 8.55 12.97 -10.89
C GLY A 314 8.26 12.94 -9.39
N THR A 315 9.24 13.15 -8.53
CA THR A 315 8.98 13.26 -7.08
C THR A 315 8.24 14.57 -6.76
N PRO A 316 7.29 14.58 -5.80
CA PRO A 316 6.60 15.78 -5.37
C PRO A 316 7.60 16.82 -4.86
N ARG A 317 7.49 18.07 -5.34
CA ARG A 317 8.29 19.19 -4.86
C ARG A 317 7.55 20.02 -3.81
N ALA A 318 6.28 20.33 -4.11
CA ALA A 318 5.42 21.01 -3.16
C ALA A 318 3.94 20.71 -3.44
N VAL A 319 3.15 20.73 -2.37
CA VAL A 319 1.69 20.70 -2.39
C VAL A 319 1.19 21.90 -1.61
N ALA A 320 0.33 22.70 -2.23
CA ALA A 320 -0.33 23.83 -1.59
C ALA A 320 -1.84 23.61 -1.60
N HIS A 321 -2.52 23.79 -0.47
CA HIS A 321 -3.97 23.65 -0.37
C HIS A 321 -4.53 24.50 0.77
N GLY A 322 -5.47 25.39 0.43
CA GLY A 322 -5.93 26.43 1.35
C GLY A 322 -4.72 27.23 1.90
N PRO A 323 -4.62 27.41 3.23
CA PRO A 323 -3.49 28.10 3.83
C PRO A 323 -2.22 27.24 3.97
N ILE A 324 -2.31 25.91 3.76
CA ILE A 324 -1.20 24.97 3.95
C ILE A 324 -0.32 24.92 2.70
N ARG A 325 1.00 24.91 2.94
CA ARG A 325 2.03 24.59 1.95
C ARG A 325 2.99 23.57 2.54
N GLN A 326 3.14 22.42 1.87
CA GLN A 326 4.10 21.37 2.18
C GLN A 326 5.18 21.35 1.11
N GLU A 327 6.46 21.34 1.50
CA GLU A 327 7.61 21.31 0.61
C GLU A 327 8.48 20.12 0.95
N TYR A 328 8.93 19.39 -0.08
CA TYR A 328 9.64 18.12 0.03
C TYR A 328 11.03 18.22 -0.58
N ALA A 329 12.03 17.60 0.06
CA ALA A 329 13.37 17.44 -0.46
C ALA A 329 13.77 15.95 -0.42
N TYR A 330 14.54 15.52 -1.42
CA TYR A 330 14.91 14.10 -1.59
C TYR A 330 16.42 13.97 -1.84
N ASP A 331 16.96 12.79 -1.50
CA ASP A 331 18.28 12.35 -1.93
C ASP A 331 18.25 11.68 -3.32
N LEU A 332 19.39 11.20 -3.79
CA LEU A 332 19.51 10.50 -5.08
C LEU A 332 18.90 9.08 -5.08
N ASP A 333 18.51 8.55 -3.92
CA ASP A 333 17.77 7.30 -3.79
C ASP A 333 16.26 7.54 -3.66
N LYS A 334 15.85 8.82 -3.81
CA LYS A 334 14.46 9.30 -3.67
C LYS A 334 13.90 9.10 -2.25
N ASN A 335 14.77 8.96 -1.24
CA ASN A 335 14.35 9.03 0.14
C ASN A 335 14.06 10.49 0.50
N LEU A 336 12.99 10.74 1.25
CA LEU A 336 12.61 12.07 1.70
C LEU A 336 13.61 12.57 2.75
N THR A 337 14.41 13.58 2.41
CA THR A 337 15.41 14.16 3.32
C THR A 337 14.93 15.40 4.05
N GLY A 338 13.83 16.02 3.59
CA GLY A 338 13.25 17.18 4.23
C GLY A 338 11.76 17.34 3.95
N LEU A 339 11.02 17.76 4.97
CA LEU A 339 9.61 18.14 4.89
C LEU A 339 9.38 19.43 5.68
N THR A 340 8.89 20.47 5.00
CA THR A 340 8.54 21.74 5.62
C THR A 340 7.04 21.97 5.43
N VAL A 341 6.33 22.29 6.52
CA VAL A 341 4.89 22.59 6.51
C VAL A 341 4.67 24.00 7.04
N ARG A 342 3.95 24.81 6.27
CA ARG A 342 3.57 26.18 6.63
C ARG A 342 2.06 26.38 6.53
N SER A 343 1.55 27.33 7.33
CA SER A 343 0.21 27.91 7.16
C SER A 343 0.38 29.41 6.92
N GLY A 344 0.18 29.86 5.66
CA GLY A 344 0.61 31.18 5.25
C GLY A 344 2.12 31.36 5.50
N ASP A 345 2.48 32.42 6.24
CA ASP A 345 3.89 32.70 6.62
C ASP A 345 4.32 31.95 7.89
N VAL A 346 3.40 31.30 8.60
CA VAL A 346 3.68 30.61 9.86
C VAL A 346 4.29 29.23 9.60
N LEU A 347 5.48 28.97 10.15
CA LEU A 347 6.09 27.65 10.11
C LEU A 347 5.39 26.73 11.13
N LEU A 348 4.71 25.67 10.66
CA LEU A 348 4.06 24.69 11.50
C LEU A 348 4.99 23.54 11.90
N SER A 349 5.75 23.01 10.93
CA SER A 349 6.77 22.00 11.18
C SER A 349 7.88 22.07 10.13
N GLN A 350 9.07 21.67 10.54
CA GLN A 350 10.21 21.46 9.68
C GLN A 350 10.97 20.23 10.19
N THR A 351 11.12 19.23 9.32
CA THR A 351 11.73 17.96 9.68
C THR A 351 12.78 17.59 8.63
N SER A 352 13.94 17.10 9.09
CA SER A 352 14.95 16.51 8.22
C SER A 352 15.21 15.06 8.60
N TYR A 353 15.58 14.24 7.61
CA TYR A 353 15.74 12.80 7.75
C TYR A 353 17.12 12.37 7.23
N ALA A 354 17.65 11.29 7.79
CA ALA A 354 18.83 10.59 7.28
C ALA A 354 18.57 9.08 7.29
N TYR A 355 19.22 8.39 6.36
CA TYR A 355 19.02 6.96 6.10
C TYR A 355 20.34 6.21 6.12
N ASP A 356 20.27 4.91 6.39
CA ASP A 356 21.38 3.98 6.28
C ASP A 356 21.51 3.43 4.83
N GLY A 357 22.45 2.49 4.63
CA GLY A 357 22.71 1.87 3.32
C GLY A 357 21.57 1.01 2.77
N ASN A 358 20.58 0.66 3.60
CA ASN A 358 19.38 -0.09 3.20
C ASN A 358 18.15 0.80 3.01
N GLY A 359 18.28 2.13 3.23
CA GLY A 359 17.17 3.07 3.18
C GLY A 359 16.32 3.09 4.48
N ASN A 360 16.80 2.49 5.57
CA ASN A 360 16.15 2.64 6.86
C ASN A 360 16.44 4.01 7.44
N ARG A 361 15.43 4.68 7.98
CA ARG A 361 15.57 6.00 8.58
C ARG A 361 16.34 5.91 9.92
N ILE A 362 17.54 6.47 9.98
CA ILE A 362 18.37 6.47 11.18
C ILE A 362 18.24 7.76 12.02
N ARG A 363 17.71 8.83 11.45
CA ARG A 363 17.51 10.11 12.15
C ARG A 363 16.29 10.85 11.60
N LYS A 364 15.51 11.40 12.53
CA LYS A 364 14.47 12.42 12.29
C LYS A 364 14.77 13.60 13.19
N GLN A 365 15.03 14.77 12.60
CA GLN A 365 15.26 16.00 13.33
C GLN A 365 14.11 16.97 13.05
N ALA A 366 13.34 17.26 14.07
CA ALA A 366 12.21 18.21 14.06
C ALA A 366 12.51 19.44 14.92
N LEU A 367 11.61 20.41 14.93
CA LEU A 367 11.75 21.65 15.73
C LEU A 367 11.84 21.39 17.23
N ASP A 368 11.22 20.32 17.71
CA ASP A 368 11.11 19.93 19.12
C ASP A 368 12.17 18.90 19.55
N GLY A 369 13.05 18.47 18.66
CA GLY A 369 14.14 17.59 19.00
C GLY A 369 14.57 16.63 17.89
N THR A 370 15.47 15.73 18.26
CA THR A 370 16.02 14.71 17.37
C THR A 370 15.60 13.32 17.88
N THR A 371 15.08 12.50 16.97
CA THR A 371 14.83 11.08 17.20
C THR A 371 15.88 10.28 16.41
N LEU A 372 16.54 9.32 17.07
CA LEU A 372 17.50 8.42 16.43
C LEU A 372 16.93 7.00 16.40
N TYR A 373 17.20 6.28 15.32
CA TYR A 373 16.73 4.92 15.11
C TYR A 373 17.92 4.00 14.85
N GLN A 374 17.92 2.82 15.46
CA GLN A 374 18.90 1.77 15.24
C GLN A 374 18.19 0.48 14.85
N TYR A 375 18.79 -0.23 13.93
CA TYR A 375 18.26 -1.47 13.39
C TYR A 375 19.21 -2.63 13.65
N ASP A 376 18.67 -3.83 13.78
CA ASP A 376 19.45 -5.06 13.85
C ASP A 376 19.89 -5.51 12.44
N ALA A 377 20.59 -6.65 12.39
CA ALA A 377 21.08 -7.22 11.13
C ALA A 377 19.97 -7.71 10.18
N LEU A 378 18.72 -7.79 10.64
CA LEU A 378 17.54 -8.12 9.84
C LEU A 378 16.73 -6.87 9.43
N ASN A 379 17.27 -5.66 9.65
CA ASN A 379 16.58 -4.39 9.42
C ASN A 379 15.33 -4.21 10.31
N GLN A 380 15.26 -4.91 11.47
CA GLN A 380 14.22 -4.72 12.45
C GLN A 380 14.63 -3.58 13.39
N LEU A 381 13.69 -2.71 13.75
CA LEU A 381 13.92 -1.57 14.63
C LEU A 381 14.30 -2.06 16.05
N GLN A 382 15.56 -1.85 16.44
CA GLN A 382 16.11 -2.35 17.70
C GLN A 382 16.09 -1.29 18.81
N ARG A 383 16.27 -0.02 18.45
CA ARG A 383 16.27 1.09 19.41
C ARG A 383 15.75 2.37 18.79
N VAL A 384 15.00 3.13 19.59
CA VAL A 384 14.60 4.50 19.27
C VAL A 384 14.97 5.40 20.44
N ASP A 385 15.75 6.44 20.18
CA ASP A 385 16.03 7.50 21.15
C ASP A 385 15.21 8.73 20.79
N TYR A 386 14.10 8.93 21.50
CA TYR A 386 13.28 10.13 21.40
C TYR A 386 13.90 11.26 22.24
N PRO A 387 13.50 12.52 22.04
CA PRO A 387 14.03 13.63 22.86
C PRO A 387 13.84 13.48 24.36
N ALA A 388 12.79 12.81 24.80
CA ALA A 388 12.42 12.69 26.23
C ALA A 388 12.68 11.30 26.83
N TYR A 389 12.74 10.24 26.04
CA TYR A 389 12.90 8.86 26.49
C TYR A 389 13.53 7.98 25.41
N SER A 390 13.87 6.76 25.76
CA SER A 390 14.33 5.76 24.81
C SER A 390 13.48 4.51 24.86
N GLU A 391 13.50 3.78 23.75
CA GLU A 391 12.83 2.50 23.56
C GLU A 391 13.81 1.48 23.00
N GLU A 392 13.85 0.27 23.57
CA GLU A 392 14.62 -0.86 23.05
C GLU A 392 13.69 -2.04 22.77
N LEU A 393 13.96 -2.75 21.68
CA LEU A 393 13.15 -3.83 21.16
C LEU A 393 14.00 -5.08 20.93
N PHE A 394 13.45 -6.21 21.30
CA PHE A 394 14.09 -7.51 21.17
C PHE A 394 13.13 -8.47 20.48
N TYR A 395 13.63 -9.22 19.54
CA TYR A 395 12.83 -10.12 18.71
C TYR A 395 13.22 -11.58 18.94
N ASP A 396 12.26 -12.49 18.73
CA ASP A 396 12.52 -13.92 18.63
C ASP A 396 13.03 -14.28 17.21
N LYS A 397 13.36 -15.55 16.98
CA LYS A 397 13.88 -16.01 15.69
C LYS A 397 12.84 -16.06 14.57
N ALA A 398 11.54 -15.96 14.91
CA ALA A 398 10.46 -15.80 13.94
C ALA A 398 10.19 -14.33 13.57
N GLY A 399 10.87 -13.38 14.26
CA GLY A 399 10.73 -11.95 14.05
C GLY A 399 9.62 -11.30 14.87
N ASN A 400 9.05 -12.00 15.84
CA ASN A 400 8.08 -11.42 16.76
C ASN A 400 8.79 -10.61 17.85
N ARG A 401 8.23 -9.48 18.26
CA ARG A 401 8.75 -8.67 19.35
C ARG A 401 8.55 -9.38 20.69
N ALA A 402 9.60 -9.98 21.23
CA ALA A 402 9.56 -10.75 22.48
C ALA A 402 9.63 -9.85 23.73
N ARG A 403 10.34 -8.71 23.64
CA ARG A 403 10.51 -7.77 24.77
C ARG A 403 10.63 -6.34 24.24
N ARG A 404 10.11 -5.40 25.03
CA ARG A 404 10.24 -3.96 24.80
C ARG A 404 10.58 -3.27 26.12
N LEU A 405 11.53 -2.34 26.11
CA LEU A 405 11.86 -1.46 27.23
C LEU A 405 11.51 -0.03 26.82
N VAL A 406 10.68 0.67 27.60
CA VAL A 406 10.27 2.05 27.32
C VAL A 406 10.50 2.89 28.59
N GLY A 407 11.43 3.86 28.53
CA GLY A 407 11.74 4.70 29.69
C GLY A 407 12.17 3.92 30.92
N GLY A 408 12.69 2.68 30.74
CA GLY A 408 13.07 1.78 31.81
C GLY A 408 11.99 0.79 32.27
N GLU A 409 10.76 0.92 31.77
CA GLU A 409 9.68 -0.05 32.01
C GLU A 409 9.73 -1.18 30.99
N GLU A 410 9.54 -2.43 31.46
CA GLU A 410 9.61 -3.63 30.64
C GLU A 410 8.21 -4.11 30.23
N GLU A 411 8.09 -4.47 28.95
CA GLU A 411 6.96 -5.20 28.38
C GLU A 411 7.44 -6.54 27.83
N LEU A 412 6.77 -7.63 28.20
CA LEU A 412 7.07 -8.99 27.73
C LEU A 412 5.92 -9.52 26.88
N TYR A 413 6.23 -10.08 25.74
CA TYR A 413 5.29 -10.61 24.76
C TYR A 413 5.46 -12.10 24.62
N GLN A 414 4.37 -12.86 24.67
CA GLN A 414 4.38 -14.32 24.51
C GLN A 414 3.53 -14.71 23.30
N TYR A 415 4.07 -15.57 22.45
CA TYR A 415 3.45 -16.00 21.21
C TYR A 415 3.16 -17.50 21.22
N ASP A 416 2.16 -17.90 20.46
CA ASP A 416 1.90 -19.31 20.17
C ASP A 416 2.68 -19.77 18.90
N PRO A 417 2.65 -21.09 18.56
CA PRO A 417 3.34 -21.59 17.36
C PRO A 417 2.82 -21.03 16.03
N ARG A 418 1.73 -20.27 16.02
CA ARG A 418 1.21 -19.54 14.86
C ARG A 418 1.64 -18.08 14.82
N ASN A 419 2.58 -17.69 15.69
CA ASN A 419 3.07 -16.31 15.86
C ASN A 419 1.95 -15.32 16.27
N ARG A 420 0.90 -15.80 17.00
CA ARG A 420 -0.16 -14.95 17.56
C ARG A 420 0.24 -14.54 18.99
N LEU A 421 0.06 -13.25 19.32
CA LEU A 421 0.32 -12.73 20.66
C LEU A 421 -0.68 -13.29 21.66
N MET A 422 -0.23 -14.15 22.58
CA MET A 422 -1.07 -14.80 23.58
C MET A 422 -1.14 -14.05 24.89
N ALA A 423 -0.08 -13.32 25.25
CA ALA A 423 -0.02 -12.55 26.48
C ALA A 423 0.93 -11.36 26.36
N LEU A 424 0.57 -10.28 27.03
CA LEU A 424 1.39 -9.07 27.20
C LEU A 424 1.48 -8.74 28.68
N THR A 425 2.72 -8.72 29.22
CA THR A 425 2.99 -8.34 30.60
C THR A 425 3.58 -6.94 30.65
N ARG A 426 2.96 -6.02 31.43
CA ARG A 426 3.43 -4.65 31.69
C ARG A 426 3.33 -4.38 33.18
N GLY A 427 4.40 -3.83 33.80
CA GLY A 427 4.41 -3.51 35.22
C GLY A 427 4.03 -4.69 36.13
N GLY A 428 4.36 -5.94 35.73
CA GLY A 428 4.00 -7.16 36.45
C GLY A 428 2.55 -7.64 36.25
N VAL A 429 1.73 -6.93 35.47
CA VAL A 429 0.36 -7.32 35.14
C VAL A 429 0.33 -7.96 33.76
N THR A 430 -0.23 -9.18 33.66
CA THR A 430 -0.35 -9.92 32.38
C THR A 430 -1.76 -9.82 31.84
N ALA A 431 -1.90 -9.29 30.63
CA ALA A 431 -3.13 -9.28 29.85
C ALA A 431 -3.14 -10.44 28.87
N PRO A 432 -4.13 -11.36 28.89
CA PRO A 432 -4.24 -12.45 27.94
C PRO A 432 -4.90 -11.97 26.64
N PHE A 433 -4.52 -12.61 25.52
CA PHE A 433 -5.13 -12.46 24.21
C PHE A 433 -5.80 -13.79 23.81
N GLN A 434 -6.99 -13.72 23.27
CA GLN A 434 -7.74 -14.91 22.87
C GLN A 434 -8.06 -14.86 21.39
N TYR A 435 -7.95 -16.02 20.73
CA TYR A 435 -8.21 -16.15 19.30
C TYR A 435 -9.15 -17.33 19.04
N ASP A 436 -9.91 -17.24 17.95
CA ASP A 436 -10.56 -18.41 17.39
C ASP A 436 -9.56 -19.27 16.58
N ASN A 437 -10.03 -20.44 16.08
CA ASN A 437 -9.16 -21.32 15.30
C ASN A 437 -8.81 -20.74 13.93
N ALA A 438 -9.63 -19.84 13.35
CA ALA A 438 -9.30 -19.14 12.10
C ALA A 438 -8.22 -18.08 12.28
N GLY A 439 -7.92 -17.67 13.53
CA GLY A 439 -6.91 -16.69 13.88
C GLY A 439 -7.47 -15.29 14.14
N ASN A 440 -8.77 -15.13 14.23
CA ASN A 440 -9.40 -13.87 14.60
C ASN A 440 -9.22 -13.58 16.09
N LEU A 441 -8.82 -12.36 16.44
CA LEU A 441 -8.67 -11.91 17.83
C LEU A 441 -10.06 -11.77 18.47
N LEU A 442 -10.38 -12.60 19.45
CA LEU A 442 -11.66 -12.55 20.18
C LEU A 442 -11.62 -11.57 21.35
N GLN A 443 -10.45 -11.42 21.99
CA GLN A 443 -10.27 -10.51 23.13
C GLN A 443 -8.80 -10.10 23.26
N ASP A 444 -8.59 -8.84 23.61
CA ASP A 444 -7.30 -8.28 24.06
C ASP A 444 -7.45 -7.59 25.42
N ASP A 445 -6.50 -6.71 25.79
CA ASP A 445 -6.51 -5.93 27.04
C ASP A 445 -7.51 -4.76 27.05
N LYS A 446 -8.21 -4.50 25.92
CA LYS A 446 -9.09 -3.34 25.76
C LYS A 446 -10.53 -3.71 25.41
N ALA A 447 -10.73 -4.78 24.62
CA ALA A 447 -12.01 -5.07 24.02
C ALA A 447 -12.24 -6.56 23.72
N ARG A 448 -13.50 -6.89 23.42
CA ARG A 448 -13.94 -8.14 22.79
C ARG A 448 -14.38 -7.87 21.36
N TYR A 449 -14.14 -8.86 20.49
CA TYR A 449 -14.38 -8.76 19.06
C TYR A 449 -15.26 -9.90 18.58
N SER A 450 -16.14 -9.61 17.63
CA SER A 450 -16.94 -10.62 16.92
C SER A 450 -16.77 -10.48 15.41
N TYR A 451 -16.84 -11.61 14.71
CA TYR A 451 -16.55 -11.68 13.27
C TYR A 451 -17.71 -12.32 12.51
N ASP A 452 -17.82 -11.98 11.24
CA ASP A 452 -18.71 -12.65 10.31
C ASP A 452 -18.04 -13.88 9.64
N ALA A 453 -18.79 -14.60 8.81
CA ALA A 453 -18.29 -15.77 8.09
C ALA A 453 -17.15 -15.47 7.09
N PHE A 454 -16.87 -14.22 6.82
CA PHE A 454 -15.76 -13.74 5.95
C PHE A 454 -14.58 -13.22 6.76
N ASN A 455 -14.56 -13.44 8.09
CA ASN A 455 -13.55 -12.98 9.04
C ASN A 455 -13.43 -11.43 9.10
N ARG A 456 -14.53 -10.70 8.89
CA ARG A 456 -14.59 -9.25 9.04
C ARG A 456 -15.13 -8.91 10.42
N THR A 457 -14.53 -7.92 11.11
CA THR A 457 -14.95 -7.51 12.46
C THR A 457 -16.32 -6.83 12.43
N VAL A 458 -17.36 -7.48 12.92
CA VAL A 458 -18.74 -6.96 12.92
C VAL A 458 -19.11 -6.26 14.22
N LYS A 459 -18.44 -6.59 15.35
CA LYS A 459 -18.70 -5.95 16.65
C LYS A 459 -17.42 -5.80 17.46
N VAL A 460 -17.28 -4.66 18.14
CA VAL A 460 -16.25 -4.38 19.14
C VAL A 460 -16.94 -3.90 20.40
N GLU A 461 -16.62 -4.51 21.55
CA GLU A 461 -17.13 -4.14 22.87
C GLU A 461 -15.94 -3.85 23.78
N THR A 462 -15.69 -2.57 24.06
CA THR A 462 -14.60 -2.18 24.94
C THR A 462 -14.97 -2.39 26.42
N PHE A 463 -13.97 -2.62 27.27
CA PHE A 463 -14.22 -2.88 28.69
C PHE A 463 -14.69 -1.63 29.47
N ASP A 464 -14.55 -0.44 28.91
CA ASP A 464 -15.13 0.81 29.42
C ASP A 464 -16.59 1.05 29.00
N GLY A 465 -17.18 0.09 28.24
CA GLY A 465 -18.60 0.06 27.91
C GLY A 465 -18.99 0.61 26.54
N ASN A 466 -18.02 0.98 25.68
CA ASN A 466 -18.34 1.39 24.32
C ASN A 466 -18.65 0.17 23.45
N VAL A 467 -19.65 0.32 22.59
CA VAL A 467 -20.07 -0.73 21.63
C VAL A 467 -20.04 -0.15 20.23
N GLN A 468 -19.26 -0.78 19.35
CA GLN A 468 -19.21 -0.48 17.93
C GLN A 468 -19.73 -1.67 17.11
N VAL A 469 -20.64 -1.41 16.17
CA VAL A 469 -21.16 -2.39 15.21
C VAL A 469 -20.79 -1.94 13.80
N ASN A 470 -20.20 -2.85 13.01
CA ASN A 470 -19.77 -2.60 11.65
C ASN A 470 -20.60 -3.40 10.65
N ARG A 471 -20.94 -2.79 9.51
CA ARG A 471 -21.60 -3.45 8.38
C ARG A 471 -20.78 -3.24 7.13
N TYR A 472 -20.65 -4.31 6.34
CA TYR A 472 -19.81 -4.35 5.16
C TYR A 472 -20.66 -4.48 3.89
N ASP A 473 -20.21 -3.81 2.83
CA ASP A 473 -20.80 -3.90 1.50
C ASP A 473 -20.21 -5.05 0.67
N ALA A 474 -20.67 -5.21 -0.55
CA ALA A 474 -20.20 -6.25 -1.47
C ALA A 474 -18.80 -5.98 -2.06
N GLU A 475 -18.24 -4.78 -1.85
CA GLU A 475 -16.84 -4.46 -2.14
C GLU A 475 -15.92 -4.87 -0.97
N GLY A 476 -16.50 -5.36 0.14
CA GLY A 476 -15.78 -5.73 1.37
C GLY A 476 -15.41 -4.54 2.24
N LEU A 477 -15.95 -3.36 1.95
CA LEU A 477 -15.67 -2.13 2.67
C LEU A 477 -16.70 -1.89 3.79
N ARG A 478 -16.27 -1.34 4.92
CA ARG A 478 -17.14 -0.99 6.04
C ARG A 478 -17.96 0.25 5.69
N HIS A 479 -19.12 0.05 5.07
CA HIS A 479 -19.98 1.15 4.61
C HIS A 479 -20.82 1.78 5.74
N GLU A 480 -21.00 1.08 6.87
CA GLU A 480 -21.66 1.61 8.06
C GLU A 480 -20.90 1.26 9.32
N MET A 481 -20.87 2.20 10.26
CA MET A 481 -20.37 2.03 11.61
C MET A 481 -21.39 2.65 12.57
N GLU A 482 -21.82 1.89 13.55
CA GLU A 482 -22.66 2.37 14.63
C GLU A 482 -21.88 2.32 15.94
N GLU A 483 -21.66 3.44 16.57
CA GLU A 483 -20.94 3.53 17.85
C GLU A 483 -21.86 4.13 18.91
N ASN A 484 -22.17 3.36 19.95
CA ASN A 484 -23.06 3.74 21.03
C ASN A 484 -24.42 4.30 20.55
N GLY A 485 -24.97 3.70 19.46
CA GLY A 485 -26.23 4.14 18.84
C GLY A 485 -26.11 5.31 17.86
N ARG A 486 -24.90 5.85 17.63
CA ARG A 486 -24.62 6.86 16.61
C ARG A 486 -24.17 6.19 15.32
N LEU A 487 -24.98 6.29 14.28
CA LEU A 487 -24.72 5.67 12.98
C LEU A 487 -23.97 6.64 12.06
N VAL A 488 -22.85 6.15 11.49
CA VAL A 488 -22.07 6.83 10.45
C VAL A 488 -22.04 5.95 9.21
N ARG A 489 -22.34 6.52 8.04
CA ARG A 489 -22.24 5.89 6.74
C ARG A 489 -21.06 6.43 5.96
N PHE A 490 -20.36 5.54 5.26
CA PHE A 490 -19.21 5.90 4.43
C PHE A 490 -19.48 5.59 2.96
N ILE A 491 -19.00 6.46 2.08
CA ILE A 491 -19.01 6.27 0.64
C ILE A 491 -17.56 6.15 0.19
N PHE A 492 -17.26 5.06 -0.53
CA PHE A 492 -15.91 4.75 -0.98
C PHE A 492 -15.76 4.83 -2.49
N HIS A 493 -14.56 5.26 -2.90
CA HIS A 493 -14.05 5.13 -4.25
C HIS A 493 -12.65 4.51 -4.22
N LYS A 494 -12.48 3.34 -4.88
CA LYS A 494 -11.21 2.58 -4.89
C LYS A 494 -10.62 2.33 -3.49
N GLY A 495 -11.47 2.01 -2.52
CA GLY A 495 -11.04 1.73 -1.14
C GLY A 495 -10.88 2.97 -0.25
N GLU A 496 -10.86 4.18 -0.82
CA GLU A 496 -10.75 5.44 -0.08
C GLU A 496 -12.12 6.05 0.23
N ALA A 497 -12.35 6.46 1.49
CA ALA A 497 -13.56 7.20 1.84
C ALA A 497 -13.55 8.57 1.17
N VAL A 498 -14.63 8.90 0.46
CA VAL A 498 -14.84 10.19 -0.22
C VAL A 498 -15.95 11.02 0.43
N ALA A 499 -16.81 10.38 1.21
CA ALA A 499 -17.80 11.06 2.03
C ALA A 499 -18.17 10.21 3.25
N GLU A 500 -18.54 10.88 4.33
CA GLU A 500 -19.14 10.31 5.53
C GLU A 500 -20.41 11.07 5.91
N GLN A 501 -21.39 10.38 6.43
CA GLN A 501 -22.66 10.96 6.84
C GLN A 501 -23.12 10.33 8.15
N GLU A 502 -23.28 11.14 9.18
CA GLU A 502 -24.00 10.76 10.38
C GLU A 502 -25.52 10.80 10.13
N GLU A 503 -26.27 10.01 10.88
CA GLU A 503 -27.72 10.03 10.81
C GLU A 503 -28.27 11.44 11.14
N ASN A 504 -29.11 11.98 10.23
CA ASN A 504 -29.70 13.32 10.34
C ASN A 504 -28.72 14.51 10.33
N SER A 505 -27.48 14.30 9.91
CA SER A 505 -26.48 15.35 9.77
C SER A 505 -26.11 15.63 8.30
N ASN A 506 -25.39 16.73 8.09
CA ASN A 506 -24.82 17.06 6.78
C ASN A 506 -23.76 16.03 6.39
N VAL A 507 -23.61 15.81 5.10
CA VAL A 507 -22.55 14.99 4.55
C VAL A 507 -21.23 15.73 4.71
N ILE A 508 -20.24 15.07 5.29
CA ILE A 508 -18.84 15.51 5.30
C ILE A 508 -18.17 14.93 4.08
N ARG A 509 -17.66 15.78 3.21
CA ARG A 509 -16.90 15.41 2.02
C ARG A 509 -15.43 15.27 2.39
N LEU A 510 -14.78 14.21 1.93
CA LEU A 510 -13.35 13.96 2.08
C LEU A 510 -12.68 14.17 0.73
N ILE A 511 -12.05 15.33 0.53
CA ILE A 511 -11.51 15.75 -0.75
C ILE A 511 -10.07 15.27 -0.84
N ARG A 512 -9.80 14.44 -1.86
CA ARG A 512 -8.52 13.77 -2.04
C ARG A 512 -7.89 14.10 -3.38
N GLY A 513 -6.59 14.44 -3.32
CA GLY A 513 -5.68 14.41 -4.45
C GLY A 513 -4.87 13.12 -4.44
N SER A 514 -3.55 13.20 -4.31
CA SER A 514 -2.67 12.07 -3.97
C SER A 514 -2.85 11.60 -2.52
N GLU A 515 -3.30 12.49 -1.65
CA GLU A 515 -3.55 12.30 -0.22
C GLU A 515 -4.87 12.98 0.19
N LEU A 516 -5.27 12.85 1.44
CA LEU A 516 -6.41 13.60 1.99
C LEU A 516 -6.01 15.09 2.12
N ILE A 517 -6.59 15.94 1.27
CA ILE A 517 -6.27 17.37 1.21
C ILE A 517 -7.14 18.16 2.19
N ALA A 518 -8.45 17.93 2.15
CA ALA A 518 -9.39 18.65 3.00
C ALA A 518 -10.65 17.84 3.29
N ARG A 519 -11.31 18.17 4.39
CA ARG A 519 -12.71 17.87 4.59
C ARG A 519 -13.54 19.13 4.43
N SER A 520 -14.72 19.01 3.85
CA SER A 520 -15.69 20.09 3.84
C SER A 520 -17.04 19.64 4.39
N SER A 521 -17.70 20.51 5.13
CA SER A 521 -19.09 20.37 5.53
C SER A 521 -19.87 21.57 5.01
N ASP A 522 -21.01 21.31 4.36
CA ASP A 522 -21.92 22.36 3.93
C ASP A 522 -23.02 22.51 5.00
N SER A 523 -23.12 23.69 5.61
CA SER A 523 -24.35 24.13 6.27
C SER A 523 -25.19 24.90 5.25
N GLU A 524 -26.49 25.08 5.49
CA GLU A 524 -27.40 25.79 4.57
C GLU A 524 -26.91 27.21 4.18
N SER A 525 -25.96 27.79 4.93
CA SER A 525 -25.51 29.18 4.77
C SER A 525 -24.00 29.34 4.47
N ALA A 526 -23.14 28.30 4.66
CA ALA A 526 -21.70 28.43 4.42
C ALA A 526 -21.03 27.06 4.25
N ARG A 527 -20.02 27.03 3.35
CA ARG A 527 -19.10 25.91 3.21
C ARG A 527 -17.88 26.15 4.12
N THR A 528 -17.50 25.15 4.90
CA THR A 528 -16.32 25.21 5.75
C THR A 528 -15.32 24.14 5.35
N TYR A 529 -14.07 24.51 5.11
CA TYR A 529 -12.97 23.59 4.87
C TYR A 529 -12.08 23.48 6.09
N TYR A 530 -11.60 22.24 6.31
CA TYR A 530 -10.48 21.96 7.18
C TYR A 530 -9.42 21.23 6.37
N HIS A 531 -8.23 21.80 6.33
CA HIS A 531 -7.10 21.31 5.55
C HIS A 531 -6.18 20.43 6.40
N TYR A 532 -5.65 19.36 5.82
CA TYR A 532 -4.85 18.36 6.51
C TYR A 532 -3.39 18.45 6.08
N ALA A 533 -2.48 18.63 7.01
CA ALA A 533 -1.05 18.44 6.78
C ALA A 533 -0.62 17.08 7.31
N SER A 534 0.26 16.40 6.58
CA SER A 534 0.74 15.06 6.89
C SER A 534 2.24 15.05 7.18
N ASP A 535 2.70 14.03 7.90
CA ASP A 535 4.11 13.70 8.03
C ASP A 535 4.61 12.83 6.87
N GLU A 536 5.83 12.33 6.99
CA GLU A 536 6.49 11.47 5.99
C GLU A 536 5.84 10.08 5.82
N MET A 537 5.00 9.67 6.77
CA MET A 537 4.26 8.42 6.74
C MET A 537 2.82 8.60 6.23
N GLY A 538 2.42 9.85 5.91
CA GLY A 538 1.05 10.19 5.53
C GLY A 538 0.11 10.36 6.74
N SER A 539 0.62 10.34 7.98
CA SER A 539 -0.18 10.56 9.19
C SER A 539 -0.49 12.04 9.34
N THR A 540 -1.76 12.37 9.65
CA THR A 540 -2.18 13.77 9.86
C THR A 540 -1.46 14.38 11.05
N THR A 541 -0.71 15.45 10.83
CA THR A 541 -0.01 16.20 11.89
C THR A 541 -0.74 17.46 12.32
N HIS A 542 -1.41 18.15 11.37
CA HIS A 542 -2.17 19.36 11.66
C HIS A 542 -3.49 19.35 10.89
N ILE A 543 -4.51 19.88 11.53
CA ILE A 543 -5.78 20.27 10.90
C ILE A 543 -5.89 21.78 11.05
N VAL A 544 -6.07 22.48 9.92
CA VAL A 544 -6.02 23.94 9.81
C VAL A 544 -7.31 24.44 9.17
N ASP A 545 -7.93 25.49 9.70
CA ASP A 545 -9.09 26.14 9.09
C ASP A 545 -8.69 27.05 7.88
N GLU A 546 -9.69 27.57 7.18
CA GLU A 546 -9.46 28.46 6.01
C GLU A 546 -8.71 29.75 6.35
N SER A 547 -8.76 30.19 7.60
CA SER A 547 -8.06 31.39 8.09
C SER A 547 -6.60 31.11 8.47
N GLY A 548 -6.17 29.84 8.40
CA GLY A 548 -4.81 29.44 8.75
C GLY A 548 -4.61 29.09 10.23
N ASN A 549 -5.68 29.03 11.04
CA ASN A 549 -5.57 28.66 12.46
C ASN A 549 -5.50 27.15 12.61
N VAL A 550 -4.55 26.68 13.41
CA VAL A 550 -4.42 25.26 13.75
C VAL A 550 -5.55 24.87 14.70
N GLN A 551 -6.41 23.94 14.28
CA GLN A 551 -7.51 23.40 15.05
C GLN A 551 -7.09 22.17 15.86
N ASN A 552 -6.24 21.31 15.28
CA ASN A 552 -5.69 20.12 15.90
C ASN A 552 -4.23 19.94 15.52
N ARG A 553 -3.44 19.45 16.47
CA ARG A 553 -2.06 19.03 16.27
C ARG A 553 -1.88 17.61 16.79
N TYR A 554 -1.17 16.77 16.03
CA TYR A 554 -0.86 15.38 16.38
C TYR A 554 0.63 15.13 16.23
N ALA A 555 1.18 14.32 17.12
CA ALA A 555 2.51 13.75 17.03
C ALA A 555 2.40 12.23 17.25
N TYR A 556 3.30 11.48 16.64
CA TYR A 556 3.25 10.02 16.69
C TYR A 556 4.61 9.45 17.09
N ASP A 557 4.59 8.36 17.86
CA ASP A 557 5.77 7.54 18.08
C ASP A 557 6.11 6.72 16.82
N ALA A 558 7.18 5.92 16.86
CA ALA A 558 7.61 5.09 15.73
C ALA A 558 6.57 4.02 15.31
N TRP A 559 5.54 3.79 16.13
CA TRP A 559 4.48 2.79 15.93
C TRP A 559 3.15 3.41 15.49
N GLY A 560 3.10 4.73 15.32
CA GLY A 560 1.88 5.46 14.96
C GLY A 560 0.94 5.71 16.15
N LYS A 561 1.38 5.46 17.39
CA LYS A 561 0.61 5.83 18.58
C LYS A 561 0.70 7.35 18.77
N ILE A 562 -0.47 7.98 18.96
CA ILE A 562 -0.56 9.42 19.22
C ILE A 562 0.14 9.73 20.54
N GLU A 563 1.11 10.63 20.49
CA GLU A 563 1.70 11.27 21.67
C GLU A 563 0.85 12.50 22.00
N VAL A 564 0.27 12.52 23.19
CA VAL A 564 -0.47 13.69 23.67
C VAL A 564 0.54 14.77 24.05
N LYS A 565 0.56 15.87 23.30
CA LYS A 565 1.30 17.09 23.64
C LYS A 565 0.37 18.22 24.02
#